data_2e93c0e2f65dcd9042118f2f16d9594b
#
_entry.id   2e93c0e2f65dcd9042118f2f16d9594b
#
_cell.length_a   1.000
_cell.length_b   1.000
_cell.length_c   1.000
_cell.angle_alpha   90.00
_cell.angle_beta   90.00
_cell.angle_gamma   90.00
#
_symmetry.space_group_name_H-M   'P 1'
#
loop_
_entity.id
_entity.type
_entity.pdbx_description
1 polymer ?
#
loop_
_entity_poly.entity_id
_entity_poly.type
_entity_poly.pdbx_seq_one_letter_code
_entity_poly.pdbx_strand_id
1 'polypeptide(L)'
;MNIKINFKNRAFNKPNGNLVLFVDEKFNISGLKKLISNSEYSYILDLLKSEDIKKKILFFDISSKRKIILISFKKNVTNSEAENLGAKCFDLFNKLKKNQYIVNSDSLSSNMKNLVGYFLHGIKLKSYKFEKYKTKKDNRSISINVVGKNIPNTENQNKFNALEEGTFYTRDLVSEPGNVLHPDEYAKRIKSLSKLGLKINIYNDQKLKKLGMNTLLGVGQGSIRGSYLVTIEWNGLKNKSRPLAFVGKGVCFDTGGISLKPAKFMEDMTYDMAGSAVVVGLMKSLALRKAKINAVGVVGLVENMPGGNAQRPGDIVKSYSGKTVEILNTDAEGRLVLADALTYTEKKFKPKFIVDLATLTGAIIVALGSEYAGLFSNDDNLSKQ
;
A
#
# COMPACT_ATOMS: atom_id res chain seq x y z
N MET A 1 -0.45 7.91 15.49
CA MET A 1 -1.84 8.41 15.64
C MET A 1 -2.82 7.32 15.24
N ASN A 2 -3.91 7.11 15.97
CA ASN A 2 -4.88 6.04 15.69
C ASN A 2 -6.21 6.62 15.19
N ILE A 3 -6.75 6.09 14.07
CA ILE A 3 -8.07 6.46 13.54
C ILE A 3 -9.04 5.30 13.80
N LYS A 4 -10.12 5.58 14.56
CA LYS A 4 -11.21 4.63 14.78
C LYS A 4 -12.42 5.08 13.98
N ILE A 5 -12.95 4.21 13.11
CA ILE A 5 -14.16 4.46 12.33
C ILE A 5 -15.26 3.55 12.85
N ASN A 6 -16.38 4.16 13.26
CA ASN A 6 -17.55 3.47 13.78
C ASN A 6 -18.73 3.75 12.85
N PHE A 7 -19.41 2.72 12.39
CA PHE A 7 -20.60 2.83 11.54
C PHE A 7 -21.87 2.69 12.37
N LYS A 8 -22.81 3.63 12.23
CA LYS A 8 -24.10 3.62 12.91
C LYS A 8 -25.23 3.82 11.89
N ASN A 9 -25.91 2.74 11.54
CA ASN A 9 -27.08 2.79 10.68
C ASN A 9 -28.30 3.33 11.48
N ARG A 10 -28.27 4.60 11.81
CA ARG A 10 -29.35 5.29 12.55
C ARG A 10 -29.69 6.59 11.86
N ALA A 11 -30.98 7.00 11.98
CA ALA A 11 -31.41 8.34 11.59
C ALA A 11 -30.58 9.40 12.34
N PHE A 12 -30.21 10.42 11.61
CA PHE A 12 -29.35 11.48 12.11
C PHE A 12 -30.17 12.49 12.89
N ASN A 13 -30.10 12.44 14.20
CA ASN A 13 -30.57 13.53 15.06
C ASN A 13 -29.42 14.55 15.18
N LYS A 14 -29.68 15.82 14.81
CA LYS A 14 -28.72 16.94 14.79
C LYS A 14 -27.68 16.85 15.92
N PRO A 15 -26.49 16.25 15.70
CA PRO A 15 -25.58 16.00 16.80
C PRO A 15 -24.79 17.24 17.15
N ASN A 16 -24.43 17.35 18.40
CA ASN A 16 -23.39 18.27 18.87
C ASN A 16 -22.01 17.69 18.55
N GLY A 17 -21.12 18.48 17.96
CA GLY A 17 -19.75 18.09 17.62
C GLY A 17 -19.32 18.48 16.20
N ASN A 18 -18.12 18.06 15.81
CA ASN A 18 -17.58 18.38 14.49
C ASN A 18 -18.27 17.51 13.43
N LEU A 19 -18.89 18.14 12.45
CA LEU A 19 -19.74 17.50 11.46
C LEU A 19 -19.10 17.59 10.07
N VAL A 20 -19.02 16.49 9.36
CA VAL A 20 -18.57 16.40 7.97
C VAL A 20 -19.77 16.09 7.09
N LEU A 21 -20.01 16.94 6.12
CA LEU A 21 -21.12 16.87 5.17
C LEU A 21 -20.59 16.92 3.74
N PHE A 22 -21.27 16.22 2.85
CA PHE A 22 -20.96 16.22 1.43
C PHE A 22 -21.89 17.16 0.68
N VAL A 23 -21.34 17.87 -0.28
CA VAL A 23 -22.04 18.82 -1.15
C VAL A 23 -21.62 18.64 -2.60
N ASP A 24 -22.33 19.25 -3.54
CA ASP A 24 -21.95 19.28 -4.93
C ASP A 24 -20.77 20.25 -5.20
N GLU A 25 -20.30 20.28 -6.42
CA GLU A 25 -19.16 21.12 -6.84
C GLU A 25 -19.41 22.63 -6.74
N LYS A 26 -20.67 23.06 -6.64
CA LYS A 26 -21.07 24.46 -6.45
C LYS A 26 -21.31 24.82 -4.98
N PHE A 27 -21.01 23.88 -4.06
CA PHE A 27 -21.29 24.01 -2.63
C PHE A 27 -22.78 24.34 -2.32
N ASN A 28 -23.68 23.74 -3.08
CA ASN A 28 -25.11 23.87 -2.79
C ASN A 28 -25.46 23.15 -1.49
N ILE A 29 -25.87 23.91 -0.48
CA ILE A 29 -26.20 23.40 0.85
C ILE A 29 -27.70 23.22 1.06
N SER A 30 -28.57 23.43 0.04
CA SER A 30 -30.04 23.35 0.20
C SER A 30 -30.50 22.02 0.81
N GLY A 31 -29.87 20.90 0.45
CA GLY A 31 -30.14 19.57 1.00
C GLY A 31 -29.73 19.39 2.47
N LEU A 32 -28.92 20.29 3.02
CA LEU A 32 -28.42 20.21 4.38
C LEU A 32 -29.37 20.78 5.44
N LYS A 33 -30.43 21.49 5.08
CA LYS A 33 -31.41 22.07 6.01
C LYS A 33 -31.98 21.08 7.04
N LYS A 34 -32.06 19.80 6.67
CA LYS A 34 -32.53 18.72 7.56
C LYS A 34 -31.44 18.22 8.54
N LEU A 35 -30.19 18.55 8.28
CA LEU A 35 -29.01 17.97 8.96
C LEU A 35 -28.37 18.97 9.93
N ILE A 36 -28.60 20.27 9.75
CA ILE A 36 -28.06 21.35 10.58
C ILE A 36 -29.21 22.27 11.02
N SER A 37 -28.98 23.16 12.01
CA SER A 37 -29.97 24.11 12.45
C SER A 37 -30.18 25.24 11.43
N ASN A 38 -31.30 25.95 11.52
CA ASN A 38 -31.56 27.07 10.62
C ASN A 38 -30.53 28.20 10.79
N SER A 39 -30.10 28.46 12.01
CA SER A 39 -29.03 29.45 12.30
C SER A 39 -27.69 29.05 11.68
N GLU A 40 -27.28 27.78 11.82
CA GLU A 40 -26.07 27.26 11.17
C GLU A 40 -26.15 27.32 9.65
N TYR A 41 -27.32 26.99 9.10
CA TYR A 41 -27.56 27.05 7.67
C TYR A 41 -27.42 28.49 7.13
N SER A 42 -28.06 29.47 7.75
CA SER A 42 -28.01 30.88 7.34
C SER A 42 -26.56 31.42 7.46
N TYR A 43 -25.89 31.10 8.55
CA TYR A 43 -24.50 31.49 8.78
C TYR A 43 -23.55 30.93 7.71
N ILE A 44 -23.63 29.63 7.42
CA ILE A 44 -22.79 28.99 6.39
C ILE A 44 -23.11 29.55 5.00
N LEU A 45 -24.43 29.77 4.69
CA LEU A 45 -24.85 30.31 3.41
C LEU A 45 -24.27 31.71 3.17
N ASP A 46 -24.14 32.51 4.19
CA ASP A 46 -23.56 33.84 4.10
C ASP A 46 -22.06 33.79 3.89
N LEU A 47 -21.34 32.98 4.67
CA LEU A 47 -19.89 32.80 4.52
C LEU A 47 -19.49 32.22 3.17
N LEU A 48 -20.29 31.32 2.59
CA LEU A 48 -20.03 30.74 1.27
C LEU A 48 -19.97 31.78 0.15
N LYS A 49 -20.57 32.96 0.30
CA LYS A 49 -20.50 34.06 -0.69
C LYS A 49 -19.08 34.62 -0.84
N SER A 50 -18.27 34.54 0.21
CA SER A 50 -16.89 35.05 0.25
C SER A 50 -15.82 33.97 0.13
N GLU A 51 -16.20 32.69 0.16
CA GLU A 51 -15.26 31.58 0.11
C GLU A 51 -14.84 31.21 -1.31
N ASP A 52 -13.58 30.80 -1.44
CA ASP A 52 -13.06 30.23 -2.71
C ASP A 52 -13.57 28.79 -2.90
N ILE A 53 -14.63 28.65 -3.67
CA ILE A 53 -15.24 27.34 -4.00
C ILE A 53 -14.32 26.41 -4.85
N LYS A 54 -13.18 26.89 -5.35
CA LYS A 54 -12.18 26.02 -5.98
C LYS A 54 -11.52 25.07 -4.95
N LYS A 55 -11.51 25.48 -3.67
CA LYS A 55 -11.16 24.59 -2.57
C LYS A 55 -12.25 23.54 -2.42
N LYS A 56 -11.90 22.26 -2.53
CA LYS A 56 -12.87 21.16 -2.43
C LYS A 56 -13.28 20.83 -0.98
N ILE A 57 -12.64 21.43 0.00
CA ILE A 57 -12.90 21.25 1.43
C ILE A 57 -12.95 22.64 2.07
N LEU A 58 -14.10 22.98 2.64
CA LEU A 58 -14.31 24.19 3.42
C LEU A 58 -14.70 23.81 4.85
N PHE A 59 -14.31 24.61 5.83
CA PHE A 59 -14.73 24.41 7.21
C PHE A 59 -15.18 25.72 7.84
N PHE A 60 -16.19 25.64 8.69
CA PHE A 60 -16.81 26.78 9.36
C PHE A 60 -16.79 26.55 10.87
N ASP A 61 -16.32 27.55 11.59
CA ASP A 61 -16.32 27.57 13.04
C ASP A 61 -17.69 28.06 13.54
N ILE A 62 -18.53 27.14 13.97
CA ILE A 62 -19.85 27.47 14.53
C ILE A 62 -19.71 27.89 15.98
N SER A 63 -18.81 27.25 16.71
CA SER A 63 -18.43 27.61 18.09
C SER A 63 -17.05 27.02 18.41
N SER A 64 -16.51 27.32 19.59
CA SER A 64 -15.27 26.71 20.08
C SER A 64 -15.29 25.19 20.12
N LYS A 65 -16.47 24.58 20.24
CA LYS A 65 -16.68 23.12 20.35
C LYS A 65 -17.24 22.48 19.08
N ARG A 66 -17.72 23.27 18.10
CA ARG A 66 -18.44 22.77 16.94
C ARG A 66 -17.91 23.37 15.63
N LYS A 67 -17.55 22.50 14.72
CA LYS A 67 -17.16 22.85 13.35
C LYS A 67 -18.03 22.09 12.35
N ILE A 68 -18.35 22.73 11.24
CA ILE A 68 -18.98 22.07 10.08
C ILE A 68 -17.99 22.09 8.94
N ILE A 69 -17.72 20.91 8.37
CA ILE A 69 -16.78 20.70 7.28
C ILE A 69 -17.61 20.25 6.07
N LEU A 70 -17.50 20.99 4.99
CA LEU A 70 -18.14 20.67 3.71
C LEU A 70 -17.11 20.08 2.77
N ILE A 71 -17.44 18.90 2.22
CA ILE A 71 -16.62 18.18 1.23
C ILE A 71 -17.34 18.20 -0.10
N SER A 72 -16.73 18.82 -1.11
CA SER A 72 -17.32 18.93 -2.44
C SER A 72 -16.97 17.72 -3.30
N PHE A 73 -18.02 17.05 -3.83
CA PHE A 73 -17.89 16.00 -4.83
C PHE A 73 -18.45 16.44 -6.18
N LYS A 74 -17.70 16.19 -7.25
CA LYS A 74 -18.20 16.32 -8.62
C LYS A 74 -19.22 15.23 -8.91
N LYS A 75 -20.10 15.46 -9.90
CA LYS A 75 -21.09 14.47 -10.34
C LYS A 75 -20.47 13.13 -10.75
N ASN A 76 -19.29 13.15 -11.39
CA ASN A 76 -18.58 11.98 -11.90
C ASN A 76 -17.24 11.77 -11.15
N VAL A 77 -17.24 11.90 -9.82
CA VAL A 77 -16.04 11.67 -9.01
C VAL A 77 -15.64 10.19 -9.05
N THR A 78 -14.36 9.92 -9.27
CA THR A 78 -13.80 8.56 -9.27
C THR A 78 -13.53 8.08 -7.84
N ASN A 79 -13.35 6.77 -7.68
CA ASN A 79 -12.95 6.18 -6.38
C ASN A 79 -11.63 6.77 -5.87
N SER A 80 -10.65 6.93 -6.74
CA SER A 80 -9.34 7.53 -6.42
C SER A 80 -9.46 8.99 -6.00
N GLU A 81 -10.31 9.80 -6.68
CA GLU A 81 -10.57 11.18 -6.27
C GLU A 81 -11.22 11.25 -4.88
N ALA A 82 -12.14 10.32 -4.57
CA ALA A 82 -12.76 10.24 -3.25
C ALA A 82 -11.74 9.88 -2.16
N GLU A 83 -10.82 8.94 -2.42
CA GLU A 83 -9.70 8.61 -1.51
C GLU A 83 -8.78 9.81 -1.30
N ASN A 84 -8.42 10.52 -2.35
CA ASN A 84 -7.58 11.72 -2.27
C ASN A 84 -8.25 12.83 -1.46
N LEU A 85 -9.58 13.01 -1.58
CA LEU A 85 -10.33 13.96 -0.75
C LEU A 85 -10.34 13.52 0.71
N GLY A 86 -10.45 12.22 0.98
CA GLY A 86 -10.31 11.66 2.31
C GLY A 86 -8.94 11.96 2.93
N ALA A 87 -7.87 11.75 2.16
CA ALA A 87 -6.51 12.06 2.59
C ALA A 87 -6.33 13.56 2.94
N LYS A 88 -6.84 14.47 2.09
CA LYS A 88 -6.84 15.92 2.37
C LYS A 88 -7.67 16.28 3.60
N CYS A 89 -8.81 15.60 3.81
CA CYS A 89 -9.64 15.80 5.00
C CYS A 89 -8.91 15.39 6.28
N PHE A 90 -8.10 14.33 6.22
CA PHE A 90 -7.24 13.93 7.34
C PHE A 90 -6.20 15.02 7.68
N ASP A 91 -5.57 15.66 6.70
CA ASP A 91 -4.64 16.77 6.93
C ASP A 91 -5.36 17.93 7.66
N LEU A 92 -6.62 18.22 7.31
CA LEU A 92 -7.45 19.19 8.04
C LEU A 92 -7.71 18.74 9.48
N PHE A 93 -8.09 17.46 9.72
CA PHE A 93 -8.32 16.94 11.06
C PHE A 93 -7.09 17.07 11.95
N ASN A 94 -5.93 16.78 11.39
CA ASN A 94 -4.65 16.91 12.09
C ASN A 94 -4.35 18.37 12.46
N LYS A 95 -4.64 19.33 11.57
CA LYS A 95 -4.49 20.77 11.80
C LYS A 95 -5.47 21.29 12.85
N LEU A 96 -6.72 20.85 12.82
CA LEU A 96 -7.77 21.30 13.75
C LEU A 96 -7.62 20.72 15.17
N LYS A 97 -6.79 19.69 15.36
CA LYS A 97 -6.50 19.03 16.66
C LYS A 97 -7.75 18.61 17.43
N LYS A 98 -8.84 18.26 16.73
CA LYS A 98 -10.06 17.72 17.33
C LYS A 98 -10.04 16.19 17.28
N ASN A 99 -10.63 15.54 18.29
CA ASN A 99 -10.54 14.09 18.46
C ASN A 99 -11.81 13.34 18.02
N GLN A 100 -12.89 14.05 17.74
CA GLN A 100 -14.17 13.44 17.36
C GLN A 100 -14.79 14.15 16.17
N TYR A 101 -15.22 13.35 15.19
CA TYR A 101 -15.91 13.81 13.99
C TYR A 101 -17.10 12.91 13.71
N ILE A 102 -18.13 13.49 13.12
CA ILE A 102 -19.31 12.78 12.65
C ILE A 102 -19.39 13.01 11.15
N VAL A 103 -19.35 11.92 10.38
CA VAL A 103 -19.54 11.95 8.93
C VAL A 103 -20.96 11.54 8.63
N ASN A 104 -21.73 12.44 8.02
CA ASN A 104 -23.11 12.13 7.62
C ASN A 104 -23.14 11.62 6.18
N SER A 105 -23.42 10.34 6.01
CA SER A 105 -23.47 9.69 4.70
C SER A 105 -24.72 10.05 3.90
N ASP A 106 -25.80 10.53 4.56
CA ASP A 106 -27.05 10.90 3.88
C ASP A 106 -26.97 12.28 3.22
N SER A 107 -25.93 13.07 3.53
CA SER A 107 -25.62 14.30 2.79
C SER A 107 -25.11 14.03 1.37
N LEU A 108 -24.67 12.81 1.08
CA LEU A 108 -24.26 12.37 -0.25
C LEU A 108 -25.45 11.80 -1.01
N SER A 109 -25.56 12.10 -2.30
CA SER A 109 -26.60 11.56 -3.16
C SER A 109 -26.53 10.02 -3.26
N SER A 110 -27.67 9.36 -3.38
CA SER A 110 -27.80 7.89 -3.32
C SER A 110 -26.98 7.14 -4.39
N ASN A 111 -26.76 7.74 -5.56
CA ASN A 111 -25.91 7.20 -6.63
C ASN A 111 -24.42 7.23 -6.30
N MET A 112 -24.01 7.98 -5.27
CA MET A 112 -22.61 8.13 -4.84
C MET A 112 -22.31 7.41 -3.51
N LYS A 113 -23.24 6.61 -2.97
CA LYS A 113 -23.13 5.95 -1.65
C LYS A 113 -21.83 5.17 -1.43
N ASN A 114 -21.32 4.54 -2.48
CA ASN A 114 -20.07 3.75 -2.37
C ASN A 114 -18.83 4.62 -2.11
N LEU A 115 -18.88 5.91 -2.46
CA LEU A 115 -17.74 6.84 -2.31
C LEU A 115 -17.40 7.15 -0.85
N VAL A 116 -18.37 7.03 0.07
CA VAL A 116 -18.11 7.18 1.52
C VAL A 116 -17.01 6.20 1.98
N GLY A 117 -17.07 4.96 1.50
CA GLY A 117 -16.05 3.95 1.83
C GLY A 117 -14.65 4.36 1.36
N TYR A 118 -14.52 4.80 0.12
CA TYR A 118 -13.24 5.28 -0.44
C TYR A 118 -12.75 6.54 0.26
N PHE A 119 -13.62 7.49 0.56
CA PHE A 119 -13.27 8.69 1.33
C PHE A 119 -12.69 8.33 2.71
N LEU A 120 -13.36 7.43 3.44
CA LEU A 120 -12.89 6.97 4.75
C LEU A 120 -11.58 6.18 4.64
N HIS A 121 -11.42 5.37 3.60
CA HIS A 121 -10.19 4.64 3.31
C HIS A 121 -9.03 5.60 3.06
N GLY A 122 -9.26 6.69 2.30
CA GLY A 122 -8.25 7.74 2.11
C GLY A 122 -7.80 8.40 3.41
N ILE A 123 -8.75 8.69 4.34
CA ILE A 123 -8.41 9.17 5.69
C ILE A 123 -7.48 8.18 6.40
N LYS A 124 -7.80 6.89 6.36
CA LYS A 124 -7.01 5.83 7.00
C LYS A 124 -5.62 5.72 6.38
N LEU A 125 -5.52 5.63 5.06
CA LEU A 125 -4.23 5.52 4.38
C LEU A 125 -3.29 6.69 4.66
N LYS A 126 -3.83 7.92 4.76
CA LYS A 126 -3.06 9.12 5.09
C LYS A 126 -2.63 9.17 6.55
N SER A 127 -3.38 8.52 7.45
CA SER A 127 -3.07 8.53 8.89
C SER A 127 -1.87 7.66 9.29
N TYR A 128 -1.36 6.83 8.37
CA TYR A 128 -0.21 5.97 8.62
C TYR A 128 1.02 6.76 9.07
N LYS A 129 1.69 6.26 10.10
CA LYS A 129 2.98 6.75 10.58
C LYS A 129 3.82 5.59 11.07
N PHE A 130 5.05 5.52 10.61
CA PHE A 130 6.03 4.59 11.16
C PHE A 130 6.74 5.25 12.36
N GLU A 131 6.37 4.85 13.55
CA GLU A 131 6.88 5.42 14.81
C GLU A 131 7.47 4.36 15.74
N LYS A 132 7.80 3.18 15.18
CA LYS A 132 8.24 2.02 15.96
C LYS A 132 9.46 2.31 16.81
N TYR A 133 10.41 3.08 16.26
CA TYR A 133 11.69 3.37 16.90
C TYR A 133 11.77 4.78 17.52
N LYS A 134 10.69 5.56 17.44
CA LYS A 134 10.67 6.90 18.04
C LYS A 134 10.50 6.82 19.56
N THR A 135 11.32 7.58 20.30
CA THR A 135 11.21 7.73 21.73
C THR A 135 9.88 8.39 22.13
N LYS A 136 9.47 9.44 21.40
CA LYS A 136 8.18 10.12 21.58
C LYS A 136 7.23 9.75 20.45
N LYS A 137 6.15 9.04 20.78
CA LYS A 137 5.11 8.61 19.84
C LYS A 137 3.91 9.55 19.88
N ASP A 138 3.25 9.71 18.73
CA ASP A 138 1.98 10.45 18.65
C ASP A 138 0.81 9.55 19.11
N ASN A 139 0.44 9.66 20.39
CA ASN A 139 -0.61 8.85 21.00
C ASN A 139 -2.03 9.40 20.75
N ARG A 140 -2.20 10.43 19.92
CA ARG A 140 -3.53 10.97 19.61
C ARG A 140 -4.39 9.91 18.92
N SER A 141 -5.67 9.91 19.28
CA SER A 141 -6.68 9.06 18.63
C SER A 141 -7.81 9.95 18.11
N ILE A 142 -8.20 9.74 16.86
CA ILE A 142 -9.36 10.39 16.26
C ILE A 142 -10.46 9.34 16.08
N SER A 143 -11.67 9.66 16.57
CA SER A 143 -12.87 8.85 16.39
C SER A 143 -13.76 9.47 15.33
N ILE A 144 -14.09 8.71 14.31
CA ILE A 144 -15.02 9.09 13.24
C ILE A 144 -16.27 8.23 13.35
N ASN A 145 -17.38 8.85 13.70
CA ASN A 145 -18.69 8.18 13.71
C ASN A 145 -19.38 8.45 12.37
N VAL A 146 -19.54 7.43 11.56
CA VAL A 146 -20.27 7.52 10.28
C VAL A 146 -21.72 7.19 10.53
N VAL A 147 -22.61 8.12 10.23
CA VAL A 147 -24.05 8.00 10.47
C VAL A 147 -24.83 8.17 9.17
N GLY A 148 -26.02 7.57 9.10
CA GLY A 148 -26.91 7.64 7.95
C GLY A 148 -27.14 6.28 7.31
N LYS A 149 -27.87 6.26 6.19
CA LYS A 149 -28.24 5.03 5.44
C LYS A 149 -27.23 4.65 4.36
N ASN A 150 -26.46 5.63 3.85
CA ASN A 150 -25.49 5.44 2.76
C ASN A 150 -24.10 5.03 3.29
N ILE A 151 -24.04 4.12 4.25
CA ILE A 151 -22.80 3.57 4.79
C ILE A 151 -22.35 2.33 3.98
N PRO A 152 -21.04 2.05 3.89
CA PRO A 152 -20.57 0.79 3.29
C PRO A 152 -21.16 -0.41 4.03
N ASN A 153 -21.62 -1.41 3.28
CA ASN A 153 -22.06 -2.69 3.87
C ASN A 153 -20.87 -3.43 4.50
N THR A 154 -21.13 -4.48 5.26
CA THR A 154 -20.10 -5.25 5.98
C THR A 154 -19.03 -5.82 5.05
N GLU A 155 -19.40 -6.26 3.85
CA GLU A 155 -18.46 -6.79 2.85
C GLU A 155 -17.47 -5.70 2.40
N ASN A 156 -17.97 -4.51 2.07
CA ASN A 156 -17.14 -3.37 1.71
C ASN A 156 -16.28 -2.87 2.87
N GLN A 157 -16.81 -2.86 4.10
CA GLN A 157 -16.00 -2.52 5.29
C GLN A 157 -14.85 -3.52 5.45
N ASN A 158 -15.10 -4.80 5.33
CA ASN A 158 -14.08 -5.85 5.40
C ASN A 158 -13.05 -5.71 4.27
N LYS A 159 -13.51 -5.36 3.04
CA LYS A 159 -12.62 -5.08 1.92
C LYS A 159 -11.66 -3.92 2.23
N PHE A 160 -12.16 -2.78 2.72
CA PHE A 160 -11.33 -1.63 3.04
C PHE A 160 -10.37 -1.93 4.19
N ASN A 161 -10.81 -2.63 5.23
CA ASN A 161 -9.95 -3.05 6.33
C ASN A 161 -8.81 -3.97 5.84
N ALA A 162 -9.10 -4.92 4.95
CA ALA A 162 -8.08 -5.81 4.40
C ALA A 162 -7.07 -5.06 3.52
N LEU A 163 -7.52 -4.09 2.73
CA LEU A 163 -6.64 -3.23 1.92
C LEU A 163 -5.74 -2.36 2.80
N GLU A 164 -6.31 -1.75 3.83
CA GLU A 164 -5.57 -0.97 4.83
C GLU A 164 -4.48 -1.81 5.50
N GLU A 165 -4.85 -2.97 6.03
CA GLU A 165 -3.94 -3.90 6.71
C GLU A 165 -2.80 -4.38 5.81
N GLY A 166 -3.06 -4.66 4.53
CA GLY A 166 -2.02 -5.02 3.57
C GLY A 166 -1.12 -3.85 3.24
N THR A 167 -1.70 -2.68 2.98
CA THR A 167 -0.93 -1.46 2.67
C THR A 167 -0.06 -1.04 3.85
N PHE A 168 -0.58 -1.07 5.07
CA PHE A 168 0.20 -0.72 6.26
C PHE A 168 1.32 -1.73 6.52
N TYR A 169 1.05 -3.02 6.30
CA TYR A 169 2.09 -4.05 6.41
C TYR A 169 3.21 -3.85 5.39
N THR A 170 2.86 -3.49 4.14
CA THR A 170 3.84 -3.09 3.12
C THR A 170 4.69 -1.92 3.59
N ARG A 171 4.04 -0.83 4.05
CA ARG A 171 4.73 0.38 4.51
C ARG A 171 5.61 0.11 5.73
N ASP A 172 5.14 -0.74 6.66
CA ASP A 172 5.94 -1.16 7.82
C ASP A 172 7.21 -1.90 7.38
N LEU A 173 7.10 -2.85 6.44
CA LEU A 173 8.24 -3.58 5.90
C LEU A 173 9.26 -2.64 5.24
N VAL A 174 8.79 -1.73 4.38
CA VAL A 174 9.66 -0.78 3.66
C VAL A 174 10.33 0.24 4.59
N SER A 175 9.68 0.56 5.73
CA SER A 175 10.22 1.53 6.70
C SER A 175 11.14 0.91 7.75
N GLU A 176 11.29 -0.41 7.77
CA GLU A 176 12.20 -1.09 8.70
C GLU A 176 13.67 -0.85 8.30
N PRO A 177 14.58 -0.62 9.25
CA PRO A 177 16.00 -0.50 8.96
C PRO A 177 16.62 -1.86 8.60
N GLY A 178 17.67 -1.88 7.79
CA GLY A 178 18.32 -3.09 7.28
C GLY A 178 18.87 -4.03 8.38
N ASN A 179 19.30 -3.49 9.52
CA ASN A 179 19.74 -4.31 10.66
C ASN A 179 18.60 -5.06 11.37
N VAL A 180 17.35 -4.71 11.05
CA VAL A 180 16.14 -5.38 11.57
C VAL A 180 15.49 -6.24 10.49
N LEU A 181 15.24 -5.68 9.30
CA LEU A 181 14.59 -6.40 8.20
C LEU A 181 15.62 -6.95 7.21
N HIS A 182 16.54 -7.77 7.70
CA HIS A 182 17.42 -8.57 6.84
C HIS A 182 16.69 -9.80 6.27
N PRO A 183 17.22 -10.53 5.26
CA PRO A 183 16.50 -11.61 4.57
C PRO A 183 15.93 -12.68 5.49
N ASP A 184 16.68 -13.10 6.54
CA ASP A 184 16.25 -14.13 7.49
C ASP A 184 15.01 -13.71 8.28
N GLU A 185 15.01 -12.49 8.82
CA GLU A 185 13.86 -11.95 9.58
C GLU A 185 12.67 -11.71 8.65
N TYR A 186 12.92 -11.25 7.42
CA TYR A 186 11.86 -11.03 6.46
C TYR A 186 11.17 -12.34 6.08
N ALA A 187 11.93 -13.39 5.76
CA ALA A 187 11.37 -14.72 5.50
C ALA A 187 10.53 -15.23 6.68
N LYS A 188 10.99 -15.02 7.93
CA LYS A 188 10.26 -15.35 9.15
C LYS A 188 8.96 -14.56 9.30
N ARG A 189 8.98 -13.25 9.04
CA ARG A 189 7.75 -12.42 9.06
C ARG A 189 6.75 -12.88 8.02
N ILE A 190 7.18 -13.20 6.80
CA ILE A 190 6.30 -13.76 5.77
C ILE A 190 5.71 -15.09 6.27
N LYS A 191 6.53 -15.98 6.87
CA LYS A 191 6.04 -17.27 7.40
C LYS A 191 4.92 -17.10 8.42
N SER A 192 4.95 -16.04 9.23
CA SER A 192 3.91 -15.77 10.23
C SER A 192 2.52 -15.53 9.62
N LEU A 193 2.44 -15.16 8.34
CA LEU A 193 1.17 -14.95 7.63
C LEU A 193 0.44 -16.28 7.29
N SER A 194 1.07 -17.44 7.51
CA SER A 194 0.41 -18.74 7.34
C SER A 194 -0.86 -18.88 8.22
N LYS A 195 -0.90 -18.19 9.36
CA LYS A 195 -2.08 -18.12 10.24
C LYS A 195 -3.33 -17.50 9.57
N LEU A 196 -3.15 -16.79 8.45
CA LEU A 196 -4.24 -16.24 7.64
C LEU A 196 -4.76 -17.22 6.57
N GLY A 197 -4.27 -18.47 6.56
CA GLY A 197 -4.63 -19.48 5.58
C GLY A 197 -3.76 -19.48 4.31
N LEU A 198 -2.69 -18.68 4.29
CA LEU A 198 -1.70 -18.69 3.21
C LEU A 198 -0.79 -19.91 3.33
N LYS A 199 -0.56 -20.63 2.23
CA LYS A 199 0.45 -21.69 2.17
C LYS A 199 1.80 -21.06 1.81
N ILE A 200 2.76 -21.16 2.73
CA ILE A 200 4.06 -20.49 2.61
C ILE A 200 5.18 -21.51 2.63
N ASN A 201 6.02 -21.50 1.57
CA ASN A 201 7.23 -22.29 1.50
C ASN A 201 8.44 -21.37 1.44
N ILE A 202 9.47 -21.70 2.19
CA ILE A 202 10.75 -20.99 2.25
C ILE A 202 11.84 -21.91 1.71
N TYR A 203 12.56 -21.43 0.71
CA TYR A 203 13.73 -22.09 0.10
C TYR A 203 14.96 -21.30 0.54
N ASN A 204 15.81 -21.91 1.37
CA ASN A 204 17.06 -21.34 1.85
C ASN A 204 18.21 -21.61 0.86
N ASP A 205 19.40 -21.11 1.14
CA ASP A 205 20.60 -21.24 0.30
C ASP A 205 20.84 -22.68 -0.18
N GLN A 206 20.73 -23.66 0.72
CA GLN A 206 20.95 -25.07 0.37
C GLN A 206 19.95 -25.57 -0.68
N LYS A 207 18.67 -25.18 -0.53
CA LYS A 207 17.63 -25.54 -1.48
C LYS A 207 17.78 -24.77 -2.80
N LEU A 208 18.13 -23.49 -2.73
CA LEU A 208 18.36 -22.66 -3.91
C LEU A 208 19.52 -23.19 -4.74
N LYS A 209 20.61 -23.60 -4.07
CA LYS A 209 21.77 -24.25 -4.70
C LYS A 209 21.40 -25.55 -5.40
N LYS A 210 20.60 -26.41 -4.75
CA LYS A 210 20.10 -27.66 -5.35
C LYS A 210 19.20 -27.41 -6.56
N LEU A 211 18.46 -26.29 -6.59
CA LEU A 211 17.62 -25.89 -7.72
C LEU A 211 18.43 -25.23 -8.85
N GLY A 212 19.67 -24.79 -8.60
CA GLY A 212 20.48 -24.07 -9.57
C GLY A 212 20.10 -22.60 -9.75
N MET A 213 19.57 -21.96 -8.69
CA MET A 213 19.20 -20.54 -8.67
C MET A 213 20.41 -19.66 -8.37
N ASN A 214 21.44 -19.74 -9.23
CA ASN A 214 22.72 -19.12 -8.94
C ASN A 214 22.74 -17.62 -9.22
N THR A 215 21.81 -17.08 -10.04
CA THR A 215 21.72 -15.61 -10.21
C THR A 215 21.21 -14.94 -8.95
N LEU A 216 20.23 -15.54 -8.26
CA LEU A 216 19.77 -15.06 -6.95
C LEU A 216 20.85 -15.25 -5.87
N LEU A 217 21.46 -16.43 -5.79
CA LEU A 217 22.50 -16.76 -4.82
C LEU A 217 23.72 -15.86 -4.99
N GLY A 218 24.14 -15.56 -6.23
CA GLY A 218 25.27 -14.70 -6.52
C GLY A 218 25.14 -13.30 -5.93
N VAL A 219 23.93 -12.73 -5.94
CA VAL A 219 23.70 -11.43 -5.31
C VAL A 219 23.94 -11.47 -3.80
N GLY A 220 23.44 -12.50 -3.12
CA GLY A 220 23.51 -12.60 -1.66
C GLY A 220 24.83 -13.13 -1.10
N GLN A 221 25.73 -13.66 -1.95
CA GLN A 221 26.91 -14.41 -1.46
C GLN A 221 27.95 -13.55 -0.74
N GLY A 222 27.92 -12.22 -0.90
CA GLY A 222 28.77 -11.28 -0.17
C GLY A 222 28.30 -10.97 1.25
N SER A 223 27.02 -11.23 1.55
CA SER A 223 26.45 -11.01 2.88
C SER A 223 26.69 -12.19 3.82
N ILE A 224 26.72 -11.91 5.12
CA ILE A 224 26.66 -12.92 6.18
C ILE A 224 25.25 -13.49 6.40
N ARG A 225 24.24 -12.88 5.76
CA ARG A 225 22.82 -13.28 5.83
C ARG A 225 22.51 -14.32 4.77
N GLY A 226 21.49 -15.15 5.04
CA GLY A 226 21.03 -16.13 4.05
C GLY A 226 20.28 -15.50 2.88
N SER A 227 20.21 -16.24 1.78
CA SER A 227 19.38 -15.90 0.61
C SER A 227 18.16 -16.82 0.56
N TYR A 228 17.00 -16.27 0.19
CA TYR A 228 15.76 -17.02 0.20
C TYR A 228 14.92 -16.77 -1.05
N LEU A 229 14.22 -17.80 -1.51
CA LEU A 229 13.01 -17.66 -2.33
C LEU A 229 11.82 -18.05 -1.46
N VAL A 230 10.82 -17.18 -1.36
CA VAL A 230 9.60 -17.47 -0.59
C VAL A 230 8.42 -17.49 -1.52
N THR A 231 7.61 -18.57 -1.48
CA THR A 231 6.34 -18.65 -2.18
C THR A 231 5.18 -18.53 -1.21
N ILE A 232 4.16 -17.76 -1.60
CA ILE A 232 2.99 -17.42 -0.80
C ILE A 232 1.76 -17.74 -1.64
N GLU A 233 1.07 -18.84 -1.36
CA GLU A 233 -0.07 -19.31 -2.16
C GLU A 233 -1.40 -19.00 -1.45
N TRP A 234 -2.34 -18.44 -2.21
CA TRP A 234 -3.74 -18.27 -1.82
C TRP A 234 -4.65 -19.03 -2.77
N ASN A 235 -5.41 -20.01 -2.26
CA ASN A 235 -6.36 -20.81 -3.02
C ASN A 235 -7.80 -20.42 -2.62
N GLY A 236 -8.24 -19.25 -3.03
CA GLY A 236 -9.57 -18.72 -2.70
C GLY A 236 -10.72 -19.33 -3.50
N LEU A 237 -10.44 -19.90 -4.67
CA LEU A 237 -11.42 -20.64 -5.48
C LEU A 237 -11.57 -22.09 -5.06
N LYS A 238 -10.65 -22.61 -4.22
CA LYS A 238 -10.62 -24.03 -3.80
C LYS A 238 -10.64 -25.02 -4.97
N ASN A 239 -10.04 -24.66 -6.10
CA ASN A 239 -9.95 -25.48 -7.29
C ASN A 239 -8.52 -25.43 -7.88
N LYS A 240 -8.28 -26.19 -8.96
CA LYS A 240 -6.98 -26.30 -9.64
C LYS A 240 -6.79 -25.27 -10.78
N SER A 241 -7.59 -24.20 -10.83
CA SER A 241 -7.39 -23.18 -11.86
C SER A 241 -6.04 -22.47 -11.70
N ARG A 242 -5.45 -22.10 -12.84
CA ARG A 242 -4.14 -21.41 -12.90
C ARG A 242 -4.21 -20.12 -12.08
N PRO A 243 -3.22 -19.89 -11.20
CA PRO A 243 -3.21 -18.70 -10.35
C PRO A 243 -2.82 -17.41 -11.12
N LEU A 244 -3.12 -16.28 -10.53
CA LEU A 244 -2.48 -15.00 -10.85
C LEU A 244 -1.16 -14.95 -10.09
N ALA A 245 -0.05 -14.59 -10.73
CA ALA A 245 1.26 -14.57 -10.09
C ALA A 245 1.77 -13.14 -9.92
N PHE A 246 2.36 -12.89 -8.76
CA PHE A 246 3.02 -11.64 -8.40
C PHE A 246 4.43 -11.94 -7.92
N VAL A 247 5.44 -11.34 -8.57
CA VAL A 247 6.85 -11.58 -8.25
C VAL A 247 7.45 -10.29 -7.72
N GLY A 248 8.25 -10.37 -6.64
CA GLY A 248 8.79 -9.17 -6.00
C GLY A 248 10.29 -9.22 -5.78
N LYS A 249 11.01 -8.15 -6.17
CA LYS A 249 12.38 -7.89 -5.79
C LYS A 249 12.46 -7.65 -4.28
N GLY A 250 13.32 -8.37 -3.59
CA GLY A 250 13.49 -8.30 -2.14
C GLY A 250 14.95 -8.15 -1.72
N VAL A 251 15.64 -7.14 -2.25
CA VAL A 251 17.00 -6.79 -1.81
C VAL A 251 16.89 -5.96 -0.53
N CYS A 252 17.08 -6.61 0.63
CA CYS A 252 16.81 -6.01 1.94
C CYS A 252 17.73 -4.83 2.28
N PHE A 253 18.92 -4.84 1.74
CA PHE A 253 19.85 -3.71 1.69
C PHE A 253 20.74 -3.84 0.46
N ASP A 254 20.97 -2.75 -0.26
CA ASP A 254 21.77 -2.74 -1.47
C ASP A 254 22.92 -1.74 -1.39
N THR A 255 24.14 -2.25 -1.20
CA THR A 255 25.34 -1.43 -1.28
C THR A 255 25.90 -1.29 -2.69
N GLY A 256 25.32 -2.03 -3.66
CA GLY A 256 25.90 -2.23 -5.00
C GLY A 256 26.84 -3.42 -5.08
N GLY A 257 27.17 -4.05 -3.96
CA GLY A 257 28.17 -5.13 -3.91
C GLY A 257 29.60 -4.60 -4.16
N ILE A 258 30.38 -5.29 -4.99
CA ILE A 258 31.73 -4.84 -5.39
C ILE A 258 31.69 -3.58 -6.24
N SER A 259 30.65 -3.40 -7.08
CA SER A 259 30.35 -2.14 -7.76
C SER A 259 29.68 -1.16 -6.79
N LEU A 260 30.43 -0.74 -5.76
CA LEU A 260 29.92 -0.02 -4.59
C LEU A 260 29.27 1.31 -4.96
N LYS A 261 28.07 1.54 -4.45
CA LYS A 261 27.36 2.82 -4.56
C LYS A 261 28.12 3.95 -3.84
N PRO A 262 27.99 5.20 -4.31
CA PRO A 262 28.42 6.36 -3.52
C PRO A 262 27.70 6.37 -2.15
N ALA A 263 28.38 6.87 -1.10
CA ALA A 263 27.81 6.95 0.25
C ALA A 263 26.52 7.81 0.30
N LYS A 264 26.43 8.82 -0.54
CA LYS A 264 25.24 9.69 -0.64
C LYS A 264 24.03 8.89 -1.08
N PHE A 265 22.97 8.92 -0.29
CA PHE A 265 21.69 8.17 -0.48
C PHE A 265 21.79 6.66 -0.32
N MET A 266 22.93 6.11 0.13
CA MET A 266 23.02 4.68 0.41
C MET A 266 22.11 4.28 1.58
N GLU A 267 21.88 5.17 2.53
CA GLU A 267 20.94 4.98 3.65
C GLU A 267 19.50 4.71 3.19
N ASP A 268 19.12 5.20 2.01
CA ASP A 268 17.80 4.97 1.44
C ASP A 268 17.64 3.54 0.89
N MET A 269 18.74 2.79 0.68
CA MET A 269 18.71 1.45 0.09
C MET A 269 18.06 0.38 0.97
N THR A 270 17.55 0.73 2.13
CA THR A 270 16.62 -0.10 2.92
C THR A 270 15.30 -0.36 2.20
N TYR A 271 14.89 0.54 1.27
CA TYR A 271 13.65 0.37 0.50
C TYR A 271 13.78 -0.55 -0.73
N ASP A 272 14.96 -1.05 -1.03
CA ASP A 272 15.22 -1.83 -2.27
C ASP A 272 14.54 -3.21 -2.29
N MET A 273 13.77 -3.48 -1.31
CA MET A 273 12.87 -4.62 -1.14
C MET A 273 11.37 -4.25 -1.28
N ALA A 274 11.05 -3.02 -1.68
CA ALA A 274 9.66 -2.55 -1.72
C ALA A 274 8.79 -3.34 -2.71
N GLY A 275 9.35 -3.84 -3.81
CA GLY A 275 8.65 -4.72 -4.72
C GLY A 275 8.12 -5.98 -4.04
N SER A 276 8.97 -6.66 -3.26
CA SER A 276 8.56 -7.82 -2.47
C SER A 276 7.56 -7.44 -1.37
N ALA A 277 7.72 -6.29 -0.73
CA ALA A 277 6.81 -5.83 0.31
C ALA A 277 5.39 -5.61 -0.22
N VAL A 278 5.24 -5.05 -1.43
CA VAL A 278 3.94 -4.91 -2.11
C VAL A 278 3.32 -6.27 -2.39
N VAL A 279 4.10 -7.24 -2.90
CA VAL A 279 3.61 -8.61 -3.11
C VAL A 279 3.12 -9.23 -1.82
N VAL A 280 3.87 -9.12 -0.73
CA VAL A 280 3.50 -9.69 0.57
C VAL A 280 2.26 -8.99 1.14
N GLY A 281 2.16 -7.66 1.06
CA GLY A 281 0.98 -6.90 1.48
C GLY A 281 -0.26 -7.23 0.66
N LEU A 282 -0.11 -7.42 -0.65
CA LEU A 282 -1.18 -7.88 -1.54
C LEU A 282 -1.69 -9.26 -1.10
N MET A 283 -0.79 -10.23 -0.90
CA MET A 283 -1.18 -11.58 -0.48
C MET A 283 -1.86 -11.57 0.90
N LYS A 284 -1.40 -10.74 1.84
CA LYS A 284 -2.08 -10.50 3.12
C LYS A 284 -3.50 -9.97 2.91
N SER A 285 -3.68 -8.96 2.05
CA SER A 285 -4.99 -8.38 1.73
C SER A 285 -5.94 -9.42 1.11
N LEU A 286 -5.46 -10.25 0.18
CA LEU A 286 -6.25 -11.29 -0.45
C LEU A 286 -6.76 -12.32 0.56
N ALA A 287 -5.89 -12.72 1.50
CA ALA A 287 -6.25 -13.66 2.56
C ALA A 287 -7.28 -13.06 3.53
N LEU A 288 -7.05 -11.82 4.02
CA LEU A 288 -7.94 -11.13 4.96
C LEU A 288 -9.35 -10.93 4.39
N ARG A 289 -9.46 -10.54 3.11
CA ARG A 289 -10.76 -10.35 2.44
C ARG A 289 -11.35 -11.66 1.91
N LYS A 290 -10.68 -12.81 2.11
CA LYS A 290 -11.10 -14.11 1.58
C LYS A 290 -11.43 -14.06 0.08
N ALA A 291 -10.52 -13.43 -0.69
CA ALA A 291 -10.74 -13.16 -2.11
C ALA A 291 -11.01 -14.45 -2.89
N LYS A 292 -12.05 -14.47 -3.72
CA LYS A 292 -12.43 -15.62 -4.57
C LYS A 292 -11.56 -15.73 -5.82
N ILE A 293 -10.24 -15.82 -5.63
CA ILE A 293 -9.24 -16.03 -6.69
C ILE A 293 -8.15 -16.98 -6.20
N ASN A 294 -7.45 -17.62 -7.14
CA ASN A 294 -6.18 -18.28 -6.86
C ASN A 294 -5.04 -17.33 -7.21
N ALA A 295 -4.14 -17.11 -6.27
CA ALA A 295 -3.00 -16.23 -6.45
C ALA A 295 -1.73 -16.83 -5.83
N VAL A 296 -0.58 -16.48 -6.38
CA VAL A 296 0.73 -16.80 -5.81
C VAL A 296 1.63 -15.58 -5.80
N GLY A 297 2.19 -15.26 -4.65
CA GLY A 297 3.30 -14.34 -4.50
C GLY A 297 4.62 -15.10 -4.46
N VAL A 298 5.63 -14.63 -5.17
CA VAL A 298 6.99 -15.19 -5.12
C VAL A 298 7.97 -14.04 -4.89
N VAL A 299 8.81 -14.14 -3.86
CA VAL A 299 9.76 -13.09 -3.54
C VAL A 299 11.16 -13.67 -3.34
N GLY A 300 12.15 -13.08 -4.00
CA GLY A 300 13.56 -13.38 -3.80
C GLY A 300 14.11 -12.41 -2.74
N LEU A 301 14.65 -12.94 -1.66
CA LEU A 301 15.13 -12.14 -0.52
C LEU A 301 16.63 -12.32 -0.39
N VAL A 302 17.39 -11.25 -0.54
CA VAL A 302 18.84 -11.20 -0.46
C VAL A 302 19.31 -9.88 0.16
N GLU A 303 20.59 -9.78 0.42
CA GLU A 303 21.27 -8.55 0.80
C GLU A 303 22.52 -8.42 -0.07
N ASN A 304 22.64 -7.34 -0.84
CA ASN A 304 23.77 -7.12 -1.75
C ASN A 304 24.89 -6.34 -1.03
N MET A 305 25.90 -7.06 -0.58
CA MET A 305 26.97 -6.52 0.26
C MET A 305 28.34 -6.76 -0.36
N PRO A 306 29.32 -5.84 -0.16
CA PRO A 306 30.72 -6.14 -0.42
C PRO A 306 31.22 -7.16 0.61
N GLY A 307 32.11 -8.03 0.17
CA GLY A 307 32.71 -9.05 1.05
C GLY A 307 33.73 -9.91 0.32
N GLY A 308 34.48 -10.69 1.08
CA GLY A 308 35.50 -11.56 0.50
C GLY A 308 34.96 -12.65 -0.46
N ASN A 309 33.67 -12.98 -0.33
CA ASN A 309 32.96 -13.93 -1.18
C ASN A 309 31.96 -13.26 -2.13
N ALA A 310 31.94 -11.92 -2.23
CA ALA A 310 30.98 -11.22 -3.06
C ALA A 310 31.15 -11.53 -4.55
N GLN A 311 30.07 -11.52 -5.30
CA GLN A 311 30.05 -11.58 -6.75
C GLN A 311 30.87 -10.41 -7.34
N ARG A 312 31.59 -10.66 -8.42
CA ARG A 312 32.50 -9.67 -9.04
C ARG A 312 32.04 -9.35 -10.46
N PRO A 313 32.32 -8.16 -10.97
CA PRO A 313 32.28 -7.92 -12.40
C PRO A 313 33.16 -8.90 -13.15
N GLY A 314 32.63 -9.48 -14.25
CA GLY A 314 33.28 -10.54 -15.02
C GLY A 314 32.93 -11.98 -14.58
N ASP A 315 32.29 -12.18 -13.43
CA ASP A 315 31.81 -13.49 -13.02
C ASP A 315 30.71 -13.99 -13.98
N ILE A 316 30.71 -15.28 -14.29
CA ILE A 316 29.67 -15.92 -15.11
C ILE A 316 28.90 -16.89 -14.23
N VAL A 317 27.61 -16.73 -14.18
CA VAL A 317 26.68 -17.56 -13.39
C VAL A 317 25.65 -18.24 -14.26
N LYS A 318 25.22 -19.45 -13.89
CA LYS A 318 24.16 -20.19 -14.58
C LYS A 318 22.85 -19.99 -13.84
N SER A 319 21.86 -19.39 -14.51
CA SER A 319 20.52 -19.16 -13.94
C SER A 319 19.67 -20.43 -13.87
N TYR A 320 18.56 -20.38 -13.13
CA TYR A 320 17.57 -21.45 -13.06
C TYR A 320 16.96 -21.82 -14.43
N SER A 321 16.96 -20.89 -15.38
CA SER A 321 16.55 -21.17 -16.75
C SER A 321 17.53 -22.06 -17.52
N GLY A 322 18.75 -22.20 -17.03
CA GLY A 322 19.86 -22.89 -17.68
C GLY A 322 20.77 -21.99 -18.51
N LYS A 323 20.39 -20.72 -18.73
CA LYS A 323 21.22 -19.73 -19.44
C LYS A 323 22.34 -19.22 -18.54
N THR A 324 23.50 -18.95 -19.14
CA THR A 324 24.63 -18.27 -18.48
C THR A 324 24.42 -16.75 -18.55
N VAL A 325 24.84 -16.08 -17.51
CA VAL A 325 24.79 -14.62 -17.36
C VAL A 325 26.17 -14.14 -16.94
N GLU A 326 26.74 -13.24 -17.71
CA GLU A 326 27.97 -12.51 -17.35
C GLU A 326 27.56 -11.27 -16.52
N ILE A 327 28.21 -11.10 -15.38
CA ILE A 327 27.97 -10.00 -14.46
C ILE A 327 28.90 -8.85 -14.82
N LEU A 328 28.37 -7.81 -15.46
CA LEU A 328 29.18 -6.63 -15.79
C LEU A 328 29.19 -5.59 -14.67
N ASN A 329 28.12 -5.54 -13.87
CA ASN A 329 27.97 -4.60 -12.77
C ASN A 329 27.15 -5.26 -11.65
N THR A 330 27.71 -5.37 -10.45
CA THR A 330 27.05 -6.00 -9.30
C THR A 330 25.97 -5.12 -8.68
N ASP A 331 25.86 -3.83 -9.05
CA ASP A 331 24.76 -2.91 -8.72
C ASP A 331 23.53 -3.08 -9.65
N ALA A 332 23.58 -4.04 -10.56
CA ALA A 332 22.46 -4.48 -11.38
C ALA A 332 21.87 -5.81 -10.87
N GLU A 333 21.80 -5.97 -9.57
CA GLU A 333 21.47 -7.18 -8.81
C GLU A 333 19.99 -7.58 -8.89
N GLY A 334 19.07 -6.58 -8.92
CA GLY A 334 17.64 -6.83 -8.89
C GLY A 334 17.15 -7.70 -10.03
N ARG A 335 17.66 -7.49 -11.24
CA ARG A 335 17.36 -8.33 -12.41
C ARG A 335 17.86 -9.75 -12.27
N LEU A 336 18.92 -9.98 -11.51
CA LEU A 336 19.47 -11.32 -11.25
C LEU A 336 18.58 -12.09 -10.28
N VAL A 337 18.10 -11.43 -9.22
CA VAL A 337 17.11 -11.99 -8.28
C VAL A 337 15.81 -12.33 -9.02
N LEU A 338 15.32 -11.42 -9.87
CA LEU A 338 14.10 -11.63 -10.63
C LEU A 338 14.22 -12.72 -11.70
N ALA A 339 15.38 -12.88 -12.35
CA ALA A 339 15.57 -13.89 -13.38
C ALA A 339 15.24 -15.31 -12.89
N ASP A 340 15.76 -15.70 -11.71
CA ASP A 340 15.47 -17.00 -11.12
C ASP A 340 14.04 -17.08 -10.58
N ALA A 341 13.56 -16.02 -9.90
CA ALA A 341 12.22 -15.97 -9.32
C ALA A 341 11.12 -16.05 -10.39
N LEU A 342 11.24 -15.30 -11.50
CA LEU A 342 10.30 -15.31 -12.62
C LEU A 342 10.27 -16.68 -13.31
N THR A 343 11.45 -17.23 -13.64
CA THR A 343 11.55 -18.55 -14.29
C THR A 343 10.97 -19.65 -13.41
N TYR A 344 11.24 -19.60 -12.10
CA TYR A 344 10.65 -20.55 -11.15
C TYR A 344 9.12 -20.43 -11.09
N THR A 345 8.62 -19.21 -11.05
CA THR A 345 7.18 -18.93 -10.98
C THR A 345 6.47 -19.50 -12.22
N GLU A 346 7.00 -19.24 -13.41
CA GLU A 346 6.46 -19.75 -14.66
C GLU A 346 6.43 -21.28 -14.69
N LYS A 347 7.56 -21.92 -14.44
CA LYS A 347 7.69 -23.39 -14.52
C LYS A 347 6.84 -24.11 -13.46
N LYS A 348 6.85 -23.59 -12.22
CA LYS A 348 6.22 -24.24 -11.08
C LYS A 348 4.71 -24.05 -11.02
N PHE A 349 4.22 -22.84 -11.26
CA PHE A 349 2.83 -22.48 -11.05
C PHE A 349 2.02 -22.35 -12.34
N LYS A 350 2.70 -22.20 -13.49
CA LYS A 350 2.07 -22.02 -14.82
C LYS A 350 0.94 -20.98 -14.74
N PRO A 351 1.18 -19.76 -14.27
CA PRO A 351 0.15 -18.77 -13.97
C PRO A 351 -0.58 -18.31 -15.23
N LYS A 352 -1.74 -17.62 -15.06
CA LYS A 352 -2.44 -16.98 -16.18
C LYS A 352 -1.64 -15.81 -16.74
N PHE A 353 -1.05 -15.03 -15.83
CA PHE A 353 -0.11 -13.94 -16.12
C PHE A 353 0.82 -13.74 -14.91
N ILE A 354 1.88 -13.02 -15.12
CA ILE A 354 2.81 -12.59 -14.07
C ILE A 354 2.87 -11.06 -14.07
N VAL A 355 2.77 -10.46 -12.87
CA VAL A 355 3.15 -9.07 -12.63
C VAL A 355 4.33 -9.09 -11.69
N ASP A 356 5.44 -8.49 -12.09
CA ASP A 356 6.58 -8.32 -11.21
C ASP A 356 6.74 -6.86 -10.76
N LEU A 357 7.28 -6.69 -9.56
CA LEU A 357 7.44 -5.39 -8.91
C LEU A 357 8.87 -5.26 -8.38
N ALA A 358 9.52 -4.17 -8.75
CA ALA A 358 10.90 -3.94 -8.37
C ALA A 358 11.23 -2.45 -8.29
N THR A 359 12.01 -2.07 -7.30
CA THR A 359 12.80 -0.84 -7.23
C THR A 359 14.07 -1.05 -8.07
N LEU A 360 13.92 -1.10 -9.41
CA LEU A 360 14.89 -1.74 -10.27
C LEU A 360 16.04 -0.81 -10.70
N THR A 361 15.74 0.47 -10.97
CA THR A 361 16.73 1.40 -11.49
C THR A 361 16.35 2.86 -11.22
N GLY A 362 17.34 3.70 -10.89
CA GLY A 362 17.17 5.14 -10.74
C GLY A 362 16.74 5.87 -12.03
N ALA A 363 16.93 5.25 -13.21
CA ALA A 363 16.51 5.81 -14.49
C ALA A 363 15.01 6.11 -14.55
N ILE A 364 14.17 5.34 -13.83
CA ILE A 364 12.73 5.59 -13.78
C ILE A 364 12.39 6.92 -13.10
N ILE A 365 13.16 7.34 -12.11
CA ILE A 365 12.99 8.62 -11.42
C ILE A 365 13.32 9.78 -12.38
N VAL A 366 14.34 9.60 -13.22
CA VAL A 366 14.70 10.58 -14.27
C VAL A 366 13.58 10.68 -15.31
N ALA A 367 12.96 9.57 -15.68
CA ALA A 367 11.91 9.51 -16.69
C ALA A 367 10.54 10.02 -16.19
N LEU A 368 10.15 9.69 -14.96
CA LEU A 368 8.77 9.88 -14.47
C LEU A 368 8.67 10.69 -13.17
N GLY A 369 9.79 11.13 -12.60
CA GLY A 369 9.82 11.79 -11.29
C GLY A 369 9.38 10.85 -10.16
N SER A 370 8.83 11.43 -9.10
CA SER A 370 8.28 10.72 -7.95
C SER A 370 6.75 10.47 -8.03
N GLU A 371 6.12 10.84 -9.15
CA GLU A 371 4.66 10.84 -9.29
C GLU A 371 4.11 9.52 -9.85
N TYR A 372 4.88 8.85 -10.74
CA TYR A 372 4.43 7.67 -11.45
C TYR A 372 5.41 6.51 -11.33
N ALA A 373 4.87 5.30 -11.22
CA ALA A 373 5.64 4.08 -11.43
C ALA A 373 5.76 3.78 -12.92
N GLY A 374 6.91 3.22 -13.35
CA GLY A 374 7.08 2.74 -14.72
C GLY A 374 6.36 1.41 -14.92
N LEU A 375 5.59 1.30 -15.99
CA LEU A 375 4.90 0.08 -16.39
C LEU A 375 5.41 -0.38 -17.74
N PHE A 376 5.88 -1.61 -17.82
CA PHE A 376 6.24 -2.32 -19.05
C PHE A 376 5.39 -3.57 -19.16
N SER A 377 4.91 -3.89 -20.34
CA SER A 377 4.07 -5.08 -20.55
C SER A 377 4.25 -5.64 -21.96
N ASN A 378 4.11 -6.94 -22.10
CA ASN A 378 3.95 -7.64 -23.37
C ASN A 378 2.47 -7.99 -23.66
N ASP A 379 1.54 -7.46 -22.85
CA ASP A 379 0.08 -7.61 -23.01
C ASP A 379 -0.60 -6.26 -22.78
N ASP A 380 -1.01 -5.62 -23.91
CA ASP A 380 -1.65 -4.30 -23.89
C ASP A 380 -3.01 -4.30 -23.20
N ASN A 381 -3.73 -5.43 -23.20
CA ASN A 381 -5.03 -5.51 -22.53
C ASN A 381 -4.85 -5.55 -21.01
N LEU A 382 -3.85 -6.30 -20.53
CA LEU A 382 -3.51 -6.34 -19.11
C LEU A 382 -2.99 -4.98 -18.63
N SER A 383 -2.16 -4.30 -19.42
CA SER A 383 -1.59 -3.00 -19.05
C SER A 383 -2.62 -1.88 -18.95
N LYS A 384 -3.74 -1.96 -19.68
CA LYS A 384 -4.84 -0.99 -19.65
C LYS A 384 -5.79 -1.16 -18.46
N GLN A 385 -5.72 -2.28 -17.75
CA GLN A 385 -6.53 -2.57 -16.55
C GLN A 385 -5.93 -1.94 -15.30
#